data_5afb5b7b6d5f82f1b8237c881c5cec17
#
_entry.id   5afb5b7b6d5f82f1b8237c881c5cec17
#
_cell.length_a   1.000
_cell.length_b   1.000
_cell.length_c   1.000
_cell.angle_alpha   90.00
_cell.angle_beta   90.00
_cell.angle_gamma   90.00
#
_symmetry.space_group_name_H-M   'P 1'
#
loop_
_entity.id
_entity.type
_entity.pdbx_description
1 polymer ?
#
loop_
_entity_poly.entity_id
_entity_poly.type
_entity_poly.pdbx_seq_one_letter_code
_entity_poly.pdbx_strand_id
1 'polypeptide(L)'
;SQLFGTPFIWLEDTQVTADSLTMLSTPSQPDSVFGFGEVFVATLESASERIQQIKAQRLVAVLDQDSLRSLKFEENAEALFYSRERDDDPLTAVRASADGAIFYFTGGEVDSLGFYDGIEGTYYSESQMDKLSNLAGYIWVPENKPDRDEMANVIWSEIELRRRHGLE
;
A
#
# COMPACT_ATOMS: atom_id res chain seq x y z
N SER A 1 10.21 3.28 14.96
CA SER A 1 9.23 4.35 15.15
C SER A 1 7.83 3.76 15.17
N GLN A 2 6.94 4.27 16.00
CA GLN A 2 5.56 3.81 16.12
C GLN A 2 4.62 5.01 16.10
N LEU A 3 3.58 4.95 15.27
CA LEU A 3 2.58 5.99 15.08
C LEU A 3 1.20 5.44 15.46
N PHE A 4 0.39 6.27 16.14
CA PHE A 4 -0.97 5.95 16.55
C PHE A 4 -1.96 7.03 16.11
N GLY A 5 -3.24 6.71 16.08
CA GLY A 5 -4.31 7.68 15.82
C GLY A 5 -4.58 7.92 14.33
N THR A 6 -4.80 6.87 13.57
CA THR A 6 -5.00 6.87 12.11
C THR A 6 -3.83 7.52 11.35
N PRO A 7 -2.58 7.10 11.59
CA PRO A 7 -1.46 7.59 10.83
C PRO A 7 -1.57 7.19 9.38
N PHE A 8 -1.02 7.99 8.50
CA PHE A 8 -0.75 7.57 7.12
C PHE A 8 0.71 7.80 6.76
N ILE A 9 1.23 6.92 5.93
CA ILE A 9 2.57 7.02 5.37
C ILE A 9 2.51 6.85 3.86
N TRP A 10 3.54 7.31 3.18
CA TRP A 10 3.75 7.11 1.76
C TRP A 10 4.95 6.19 1.53
N LEU A 11 4.71 5.11 0.80
CA LEU A 11 5.73 4.20 0.29
C LEU A 11 5.76 4.38 -1.22
N GLU A 12 6.67 5.22 -1.72
CA GLU A 12 6.68 5.68 -3.11
C GLU A 12 5.34 6.36 -3.49
N ASP A 13 4.56 5.80 -4.40
CA ASP A 13 3.26 6.31 -4.83
C ASP A 13 2.08 5.63 -4.13
N THR A 14 2.37 4.84 -3.08
CA THR A 14 1.39 4.08 -2.34
C THR A 14 1.13 4.70 -0.98
N GLN A 15 -0.12 5.08 -0.73
CA GLN A 15 -0.59 5.57 0.57
C GLN A 15 -0.99 4.38 1.44
N VAL A 16 -0.53 4.36 2.67
CA VAL A 16 -0.88 3.36 3.69
C VAL A 16 -1.44 4.04 4.91
N THR A 17 -2.61 3.60 5.37
CA THR A 17 -3.23 4.01 6.62
C THR A 17 -3.51 2.79 7.50
N ALA A 18 -3.55 2.98 8.81
CA ALA A 18 -3.89 1.94 9.79
C ALA A 18 -4.24 2.59 11.14
N ASP A 19 -4.71 1.82 12.12
CA ASP A 19 -4.84 2.32 13.50
C ASP A 19 -3.48 2.53 14.15
N SER A 20 -2.50 1.69 13.80
CA SER A 20 -1.10 1.88 14.18
C SER A 20 -0.14 1.43 13.08
N LEU A 21 0.97 2.15 12.94
CA LEU A 21 2.06 1.83 12.03
C LEU A 21 3.38 1.77 12.82
N THR A 22 4.16 0.74 12.57
CA THR A 22 5.48 0.56 13.16
C THR A 22 6.51 0.33 12.07
N MET A 23 7.57 1.11 12.07
CA MET A 23 8.69 0.96 11.15
C MET A 23 9.90 0.37 11.89
N LEU A 24 10.45 -0.70 11.34
CA LEU A 24 11.72 -1.30 11.74
C LEU A 24 12.75 -1.06 10.65
N SER A 25 13.86 -0.47 11.05
CA SER A 25 15.04 -0.28 10.20
C SER A 25 16.26 -0.79 10.93
N THR A 26 17.01 -1.67 10.29
CA THR A 26 18.25 -2.23 10.83
C THR A 26 19.34 -2.24 9.76
N PRO A 27 20.64 -2.06 10.11
CA PRO A 27 21.71 -2.03 9.12
C PRO A 27 21.90 -3.32 8.31
N SER A 28 21.36 -4.44 8.81
CA SER A 28 21.60 -5.78 8.25
C SER A 28 20.38 -6.42 7.58
N GLN A 29 19.23 -5.77 7.60
CA GLN A 29 17.98 -6.31 7.04
C GLN A 29 17.22 -5.23 6.30
N PRO A 30 16.41 -5.59 5.30
CA PRO A 30 15.48 -4.68 4.65
C PRO A 30 14.58 -3.97 5.66
N ASP A 31 14.27 -2.71 5.40
CA ASP A 31 13.32 -1.96 6.20
C ASP A 31 11.93 -2.58 6.11
N SER A 32 11.22 -2.62 7.23
CA SER A 32 9.89 -3.19 7.29
C SER A 32 8.91 -2.25 7.97
N VAL A 33 7.70 -2.17 7.41
CA VAL A 33 6.58 -1.43 7.99
C VAL A 33 5.48 -2.43 8.34
N PHE A 34 5.02 -2.36 9.58
CA PHE A 34 3.92 -3.16 10.10
C PHE A 34 2.71 -2.26 10.36
N GLY A 35 1.58 -2.62 9.79
CA GLY A 35 0.29 -1.99 10.03
C GLY A 35 -0.64 -2.90 10.80
N PHE A 36 -1.38 -2.34 11.76
CA PHE A 36 -2.35 -3.07 12.56
C PHE A 36 -3.64 -2.28 12.70
N GLY A 37 -4.76 -2.97 12.54
CA GLY A 37 -6.11 -2.45 12.64
C GLY A 37 -6.48 -1.53 11.47
N GLU A 38 -7.62 -1.80 10.84
CA GLU A 38 -8.19 -0.99 9.74
C GLU A 38 -7.14 -0.54 8.70
N VAL A 39 -6.25 -1.47 8.34
CA VAL A 39 -5.24 -1.19 7.31
C VAL A 39 -5.92 -0.90 5.98
N PHE A 40 -5.58 0.23 5.37
CA PHE A 40 -6.02 0.60 4.03
C PHE A 40 -4.84 1.05 3.19
N VAL A 41 -4.71 0.47 2.00
CA VAL A 41 -3.66 0.82 1.04
C VAL A 41 -4.31 1.29 -0.24
N ALA A 42 -3.85 2.42 -0.73
CA ALA A 42 -4.32 3.03 -1.97
C ALA A 42 -3.13 3.44 -2.84
N THR A 43 -3.19 3.15 -4.13
CA THR A 43 -2.18 3.59 -5.09
C THR A 43 -2.82 3.99 -6.41
N LEU A 44 -2.32 5.06 -7.02
CA LEU A 44 -2.76 5.49 -8.35
C LEU A 44 -2.14 4.57 -9.40
N GLU A 45 -3.01 3.92 -10.18
CA GLU A 45 -2.58 3.15 -11.34
C GLU A 45 -2.63 4.05 -12.59
N SER A 46 -1.47 4.29 -13.20
CA SER A 46 -1.29 5.31 -14.23
C SER A 46 -2.04 5.02 -15.52
N ALA A 47 -2.12 3.74 -15.93
CA ALA A 47 -2.75 3.36 -17.20
C ALA A 47 -4.28 3.50 -17.16
N SER A 48 -4.89 3.22 -16.02
CA SER A 48 -6.34 3.33 -15.84
C SER A 48 -6.80 4.67 -15.24
N GLU A 49 -5.86 5.45 -14.69
CA GLU A 49 -6.14 6.66 -13.87
C GLU A 49 -7.09 6.36 -12.69
N ARG A 50 -7.05 5.13 -12.18
CA ARG A 50 -7.88 4.66 -11.06
C ARG A 50 -7.06 4.37 -9.83
N ILE A 51 -7.70 4.44 -8.68
CA ILE A 51 -7.06 4.12 -7.41
C ILE A 51 -7.27 2.64 -7.12
N GLN A 52 -6.19 1.88 -7.14
CA GLN A 52 -6.15 0.50 -6.64
C GLN A 52 -6.30 0.53 -5.12
N GLN A 53 -7.10 -0.36 -4.57
CA GLN A 53 -7.48 -0.34 -3.16
C GLN A 53 -7.33 -1.72 -2.55
N ILE A 54 -6.74 -1.78 -1.37
CA ILE A 54 -6.67 -3.00 -0.57
C ILE A 54 -6.87 -2.63 0.88
N LYS A 55 -7.62 -3.45 1.61
CA LYS A 55 -7.74 -3.36 3.05
C LYS A 55 -7.59 -4.72 3.72
N ALA A 56 -7.12 -4.72 4.96
CA ALA A 56 -6.99 -5.89 5.80
C ALA A 56 -6.87 -5.47 7.29
N GLN A 57 -6.75 -6.42 8.20
CA GLN A 57 -6.47 -6.10 9.61
C GLN A 57 -4.98 -5.96 9.89
N ARG A 58 -4.12 -6.57 9.07
CA ARG A 58 -2.67 -6.52 9.24
C ARG A 58 -1.95 -6.34 7.91
N LEU A 59 -0.83 -5.61 7.98
CA LEU A 59 0.06 -5.38 6.85
C LEU A 59 1.50 -5.60 7.27
N VAL A 60 2.27 -6.26 6.42
CA VAL A 60 3.73 -6.25 6.44
C VAL A 60 4.23 -5.75 5.10
N ALA A 61 4.85 -4.57 5.09
CA ALA A 61 5.54 -4.03 3.93
C ALA A 61 7.05 -4.23 4.08
N VAL A 62 7.72 -4.66 3.03
CA VAL A 62 9.18 -4.83 2.99
C VAL A 62 9.75 -3.89 1.94
N LEU A 63 10.73 -3.08 2.35
CA LEU A 63 11.45 -2.15 1.49
C LEU A 63 12.92 -2.60 1.38
N ASP A 64 13.50 -2.44 0.22
CA ASP A 64 14.91 -2.67 -0.04
C ASP A 64 15.49 -1.43 -0.72
N GLN A 65 16.46 -0.77 -0.08
CA GLN A 65 17.05 0.49 -0.55
C GLN A 65 15.98 1.54 -0.88
N ASP A 66 15.06 1.77 0.05
CA ASP A 66 13.92 2.70 -0.07
C ASP A 66 12.87 2.35 -1.15
N SER A 67 13.03 1.24 -1.84
CA SER A 67 12.05 0.74 -2.82
C SER A 67 11.15 -0.34 -2.23
N LEU A 68 9.85 -0.21 -2.47
CA LEU A 68 8.86 -1.20 -2.05
C LEU A 68 9.11 -2.54 -2.77
N ARG A 69 9.24 -3.62 -2.01
CA ARG A 69 9.47 -4.98 -2.51
C ARG A 69 8.25 -5.86 -2.39
N SER A 70 7.57 -5.81 -1.26
CA SER A 70 6.35 -6.58 -1.07
C SER A 70 5.41 -5.94 -0.06
N LEU A 71 4.11 -6.20 -0.27
CA LEU A 71 3.03 -5.92 0.68
C LEU A 71 2.33 -7.24 0.97
N LYS A 72 2.33 -7.67 2.23
CA LYS A 72 1.57 -8.83 2.69
C LYS A 72 0.43 -8.38 3.58
N PHE A 73 -0.78 -8.75 3.19
CA PHE A 73 -2.01 -8.47 3.91
C PHE A 73 -2.51 -9.74 4.58
N GLU A 74 -2.93 -9.64 5.82
CA GLU A 74 -3.42 -10.75 6.61
C GLU A 74 -4.71 -10.35 7.34
N GLU A 75 -5.59 -11.32 7.51
CA GLU A 75 -6.88 -11.20 8.17
C GLU A 75 -7.89 -10.32 7.42
N ASN A 76 -8.79 -10.98 6.71
CA ASN A 76 -9.89 -10.37 5.95
C ASN A 76 -9.40 -9.37 4.88
N ALA A 77 -8.52 -9.81 4.01
CA ALA A 77 -8.08 -9.00 2.88
C ALA A 77 -9.24 -8.80 1.89
N GLU A 78 -9.50 -7.54 1.54
CA GLU A 78 -10.37 -7.15 0.43
C GLU A 78 -9.60 -6.25 -0.53
N ALA A 79 -9.83 -6.41 -1.82
CA ALA A 79 -9.15 -5.65 -2.84
C ALA A 79 -10.10 -5.21 -3.94
N LEU A 80 -9.83 -4.04 -4.50
CA LEU A 80 -10.47 -3.51 -5.69
C LEU A 80 -9.40 -3.05 -6.67
N PHE A 81 -9.29 -3.78 -7.78
CA PHE A 81 -8.32 -3.51 -8.83
C PHE A 81 -9.00 -3.12 -10.12
N TYR A 82 -8.42 -2.12 -10.77
CA TYR A 82 -8.76 -1.72 -12.13
C TYR A 82 -7.64 -2.17 -13.06
N SER A 83 -7.99 -2.63 -14.25
CA SER A 83 -7.04 -3.08 -15.24
C SER A 83 -7.47 -2.67 -16.64
N ARG A 84 -6.49 -2.33 -17.46
CA ARG A 84 -6.63 -2.11 -18.90
C ARG A 84 -5.39 -2.72 -19.56
N GLU A 85 -5.56 -3.68 -20.46
CA GLU A 85 -4.43 -4.37 -21.08
C GLU A 85 -3.69 -3.47 -22.08
N ARG A 86 -4.43 -2.63 -22.79
CA ARG A 86 -3.91 -1.62 -23.74
C ARG A 86 -4.72 -0.34 -23.60
N ASP A 87 -4.14 0.79 -24.04
CA ASP A 87 -4.81 2.11 -23.92
C ASP A 87 -6.20 2.18 -24.55
N ASP A 88 -6.43 1.43 -25.64
CA ASP A 88 -7.71 1.36 -26.33
C ASP A 88 -8.65 0.25 -25.83
N ASP A 89 -8.18 -0.60 -24.92
CA ASP A 89 -9.00 -1.69 -24.37
C ASP A 89 -9.99 -1.15 -23.32
N PRO A 90 -11.15 -1.82 -23.16
CA PRO A 90 -12.10 -1.44 -22.14
C PRO A 90 -11.52 -1.57 -20.73
N LEU A 91 -11.87 -0.65 -19.88
CA LEU A 91 -11.52 -0.73 -18.46
C LEU A 91 -12.27 -1.89 -17.81
N THR A 92 -11.58 -2.68 -17.02
CA THR A 92 -12.16 -3.75 -16.22
C THR A 92 -11.81 -3.57 -14.75
N ALA A 93 -12.59 -4.18 -13.87
CA ALA A 93 -12.27 -4.21 -12.46
C ALA A 93 -12.53 -5.58 -11.85
N VAL A 94 -11.77 -5.89 -10.82
CA VAL A 94 -11.97 -7.08 -9.98
C VAL A 94 -12.08 -6.64 -8.53
N ARG A 95 -13.16 -7.04 -7.87
CA ARG A 95 -13.29 -6.97 -6.42
C ARG A 95 -13.09 -8.36 -5.86
N ALA A 96 -12.10 -8.53 -5.00
CA ALA A 96 -11.75 -9.83 -4.42
C ALA A 96 -11.70 -9.74 -2.90
N SER A 97 -11.97 -10.87 -2.24
CA SER A 97 -11.75 -11.07 -0.82
C SER A 97 -11.06 -12.40 -0.57
N ALA A 98 -10.26 -12.48 0.48
CA ALA A 98 -9.54 -13.68 0.90
C ALA A 98 -9.10 -13.53 2.36
N ASP A 99 -8.58 -14.59 2.97
CA ASP A 99 -7.97 -14.48 4.28
C ASP A 99 -6.71 -13.61 4.23
N GLY A 100 -5.97 -13.66 3.12
CA GLY A 100 -4.84 -12.80 2.91
C GLY A 100 -4.45 -12.61 1.44
N ALA A 101 -3.54 -11.68 1.22
CA ALA A 101 -2.99 -11.37 -0.10
C ALA A 101 -1.51 -10.96 0.01
N ILE A 102 -0.76 -11.21 -1.04
CA ILE A 102 0.63 -10.77 -1.14
C ILE A 102 0.88 -10.14 -2.51
N PHE A 103 1.57 -9.01 -2.52
CA PHE A 103 1.97 -8.28 -3.71
C PHE A 103 3.48 -8.17 -3.75
N TYR A 104 4.06 -8.42 -4.89
CA TYR A 104 5.47 -8.20 -5.16
C TYR A 104 5.63 -7.06 -6.16
N PHE A 105 6.67 -6.26 -5.93
CA PHE A 105 6.97 -5.07 -6.72
C PHE A 105 8.35 -5.17 -7.36
N THR A 106 8.45 -4.67 -8.58
CA THR A 106 9.71 -4.49 -9.29
C THR A 106 9.69 -3.11 -9.94
N GLY A 107 10.66 -2.25 -9.59
CA GLY A 107 10.75 -0.91 -10.13
C GLY A 107 9.55 0.00 -9.81
N GLY A 108 8.88 -0.23 -8.67
CA GLY A 108 7.70 0.55 -8.25
C GLY A 108 6.38 0.07 -8.85
N GLU A 109 6.40 -0.94 -9.71
CA GLU A 109 5.20 -1.53 -10.32
C GLU A 109 4.90 -2.91 -9.72
N VAL A 110 3.62 -3.28 -9.69
CA VAL A 110 3.21 -4.62 -9.26
C VAL A 110 3.66 -5.65 -10.30
N ASP A 111 4.57 -6.52 -9.89
CA ASP A 111 5.10 -7.61 -10.71
C ASP A 111 4.21 -8.85 -10.63
N SER A 112 3.79 -9.20 -9.42
CA SER A 112 2.91 -10.35 -9.19
C SER A 112 2.06 -10.15 -7.94
N LEU A 113 0.92 -10.81 -7.90
CA LEU A 113 0.03 -10.82 -6.76
C LEU A 113 -0.56 -12.22 -6.56
N GLY A 114 -0.84 -12.55 -5.31
CA GLY A 114 -1.54 -13.77 -4.94
C GLY A 114 -2.51 -13.54 -3.80
N PHE A 115 -3.67 -14.16 -3.90
CA PHE A 115 -4.60 -14.31 -2.79
C PHE A 115 -4.53 -15.71 -2.25
N TYR A 116 -4.76 -15.91 -0.97
CA TYR A 116 -4.74 -17.22 -0.36
C TYR A 116 -5.85 -17.37 0.67
N ASP A 117 -6.40 -18.56 0.73
CA ASP A 117 -7.46 -19.02 1.61
C ASP A 117 -8.77 -18.24 1.50
N GLY A 118 -9.87 -18.94 1.30
CA GLY A 118 -11.21 -18.35 1.23
C GLY A 118 -11.43 -17.34 0.10
N ILE A 119 -10.81 -17.57 -1.07
CA ILE A 119 -10.80 -16.60 -2.17
C ILE A 119 -12.18 -16.51 -2.81
N GLU A 120 -12.74 -15.31 -2.84
CA GLU A 120 -13.94 -14.95 -3.60
C GLU A 120 -13.65 -13.72 -4.47
N GLY A 121 -14.25 -13.63 -5.64
CA GLY A 121 -14.03 -12.52 -6.54
C GLY A 121 -15.18 -12.25 -7.48
N THR A 122 -15.37 -10.98 -7.83
CA THR A 122 -16.33 -10.52 -8.82
C THR A 122 -15.65 -9.66 -9.85
N TYR A 123 -15.85 -9.99 -11.10
CA TYR A 123 -15.37 -9.24 -12.26
C TYR A 123 -16.41 -8.22 -12.71
N TYR A 124 -15.98 -7.02 -13.04
CA TYR A 124 -16.80 -5.94 -13.58
C TYR A 124 -16.28 -5.51 -14.94
N SER A 125 -17.17 -5.50 -15.93
CA SER A 125 -16.89 -4.90 -17.23
C SER A 125 -17.04 -3.37 -17.16
N GLU A 126 -16.54 -2.67 -18.18
CA GLU A 126 -16.64 -1.21 -18.25
C GLU A 126 -18.08 -0.68 -18.09
N SER A 127 -19.06 -1.36 -18.66
CA SER A 127 -20.48 -0.99 -18.53
C SER A 127 -21.04 -1.15 -17.11
N GLN A 128 -20.34 -1.82 -16.23
CA GLN A 128 -20.74 -2.06 -14.84
C GLN A 128 -20.02 -1.12 -13.85
N MET A 129 -19.09 -0.29 -14.31
CA MET A 129 -18.28 0.57 -13.44
C MET A 129 -19.09 1.55 -12.60
N ASP A 130 -20.23 2.04 -13.14
CA ASP A 130 -21.10 2.95 -12.42
C ASP A 130 -21.75 2.35 -11.16
N LYS A 131 -21.75 1.02 -11.06
CA LYS A 131 -22.28 0.27 -9.91
C LYS A 131 -21.22 -0.08 -8.90
N LEU A 132 -19.95 0.17 -9.24
CA LEU A 132 -18.81 -0.20 -8.42
C LEU A 132 -18.49 0.91 -7.42
N SER A 133 -18.57 0.60 -6.14
CA SER A 133 -18.19 1.51 -5.05
C SER A 133 -16.78 1.21 -4.56
N ASN A 134 -16.12 2.23 -4.01
CA ASN A 134 -14.86 2.04 -3.27
C ASN A 134 -15.04 1.06 -2.11
N LEU A 135 -13.95 0.46 -1.67
CA LEU A 135 -13.95 -0.34 -0.44
C LEU A 135 -14.31 0.54 0.76
N ALA A 136 -14.95 -0.07 1.76
CA ALA A 136 -15.27 0.64 3.00
C ALA A 136 -13.99 1.14 3.69
N GLY A 137 -14.00 2.40 4.12
CA GLY A 137 -12.82 3.04 4.69
C GLY A 137 -11.89 3.70 3.66
N TYR A 138 -12.31 3.78 2.39
CA TYR A 138 -11.54 4.43 1.34
C TYR A 138 -11.13 5.85 1.73
N ILE A 139 -9.82 6.09 1.63
CA ILE A 139 -9.21 7.41 1.79
C ILE A 139 -8.04 7.55 0.82
N TRP A 140 -7.99 8.68 0.13
CA TRP A 140 -6.93 9.03 -0.78
C TRP A 140 -6.65 10.53 -0.69
N VAL A 141 -5.47 10.90 -0.22
CA VAL A 141 -5.06 12.30 0.06
C VAL A 141 -3.69 12.59 -0.57
N PRO A 142 -3.60 12.61 -1.91
CA PRO A 142 -2.32 12.78 -2.61
C PRO A 142 -1.64 14.12 -2.31
N GLU A 143 -2.41 15.15 -1.91
CA GLU A 143 -1.89 16.45 -1.47
C GLU A 143 -1.03 16.37 -0.21
N ASN A 144 -1.19 15.32 0.58
CA ASN A 144 -0.40 15.08 1.79
C ASN A 144 0.84 14.20 1.51
N LYS A 145 1.09 13.83 0.25
CA LYS A 145 2.30 13.12 -0.13
C LYS A 145 3.50 14.06 0.05
N PRO A 146 4.49 13.71 0.89
CA PRO A 146 5.68 14.52 1.07
C PRO A 146 6.44 14.64 -0.24
N ASP A 147 7.00 15.83 -0.51
CA ASP A 147 7.90 15.98 -1.63
C ASP A 147 9.16 15.12 -1.40
N ARG A 148 9.73 14.57 -2.48
CA ARG A 148 10.85 13.62 -2.42
C ARG A 148 12.05 14.20 -1.65
N ASP A 149 12.26 15.51 -1.78
CA ASP A 149 13.31 16.24 -1.07
C ASP A 149 12.98 16.46 0.41
N GLU A 150 11.72 16.61 0.77
CA GLU A 150 11.27 16.71 2.16
C GLU A 150 11.39 15.37 2.89
N MET A 151 11.04 14.25 2.23
CA MET A 151 11.20 12.90 2.80
C MET A 151 12.67 12.58 3.10
N ALA A 152 13.58 12.89 2.19
CA ALA A 152 15.02 12.72 2.41
C ALA A 152 15.49 13.54 3.62
N ASN A 153 15.04 14.79 3.74
CA ASN A 153 15.41 15.67 4.86
C ASN A 153 14.85 15.20 6.21
N VAL A 154 13.63 14.68 6.25
CA VAL A 154 13.02 14.14 7.49
C VAL A 154 13.74 12.88 7.94
N ILE A 155 14.03 11.96 7.04
CA ILE A 155 14.77 10.73 7.36
C ILE A 155 16.18 11.05 7.84
N TRP A 156 16.90 11.94 7.16
CA TRP A 156 18.25 12.33 7.57
C TRP A 156 18.27 13.09 8.90
N SER A 157 17.30 13.95 9.18
CA SER A 157 17.21 14.65 10.45
C SER A 157 16.91 13.71 11.62
N GLU A 158 16.11 12.66 11.40
CA GLU A 158 15.80 11.66 12.42
C GLU A 158 16.99 10.71 12.69
N ILE A 159 17.72 10.33 11.65
CA ILE A 159 18.97 9.55 11.77
C ILE A 159 20.04 10.37 12.50
N GLU A 160 20.16 11.65 12.20
CA GLU A 160 21.15 12.54 12.84
C GLU A 160 20.80 12.82 14.31
N LEU A 161 19.52 12.95 14.64
CA LEU A 161 19.03 13.04 16.02
C LEU A 161 19.33 11.77 16.82
N ARG A 162 19.12 10.59 16.24
CA ARG A 162 19.43 9.31 16.86
C ARG A 162 20.93 9.14 17.12
N ARG A 163 21.78 9.53 16.15
CA ARG A 163 23.24 9.54 16.33
C ARG A 163 23.69 10.45 17.47
N ARG A 164 23.12 11.65 17.57
CA ARG A 164 23.46 12.62 18.64
C ARG A 164 23.04 12.15 20.04
N HIS A 165 22.01 11.35 20.14
CA HIS A 165 21.48 10.85 21.42
C HIS A 165 21.94 9.44 21.77
N GLY A 166 22.83 8.82 20.97
CA GLY A 166 23.38 7.48 21.25
C GLY A 166 22.33 6.36 21.24
N LEU A 167 21.25 6.54 20.47
CA LEU A 167 20.12 5.61 20.36
C LEU A 167 20.27 4.71 19.12
N GLU A 168 21.50 4.32 18.79
CA GLU A 168 21.74 3.30 17.76
C GLU A 168 21.46 1.89 18.29
#